data_ca452859d14e9895f3a38b705c5699c3
#
_entry.id   ca452859d14e9895f3a38b705c5699c3
#
_cell.length_a   1.000
_cell.length_b   1.000
_cell.length_c   1.000
_cell.angle_alpha   90.00
_cell.angle_beta   90.00
_cell.angle_gamma   90.00
#
_symmetry.space_group_name_H-M   'P 1'
#
loop_
_entity.id
_entity.type
_entity.pdbx_description
1 polymer ?
#
loop_
_entity_poly.entity_id
_entity_poly.type
_entity_poly.pdbx_seq_one_letter_code
_entity_poly.pdbx_strand_id
1 'polypeptide(L)'
;MRPRVAFGTFLFICRQMDHDPELMKFAQRYAEAWCTQDPEKVAAFYARNGTISVNGGPPVSIAEVTRGFMRDFPDMVVTFDKLENTQTGTEFHWTFTGMNTGPGGTGNPVRISGYELWKTDKDGLISESKGHYDAAEYERQLHG
;
A
#
# COMPACT_ATOMS: atom_id res chain seq x y z
N MET A 1 -16.42 -20.60 35.64
CA MET A 1 -16.28 -20.38 35.22
C MET A 1 -16.08 -19.94 34.41
N ARG A 2 -15.95 -19.59 33.98
CA ARG A 2 -15.74 -19.25 33.08
C ARG A 2 -14.62 -19.60 32.43
N PRO A 3 -13.75 -20.53 32.47
CA PRO A 3 -12.54 -20.85 31.78
C PRO A 3 -12.72 -20.98 30.29
N ARG A 4 -13.79 -21.49 29.90
CA ARG A 4 -13.98 -21.59 28.48
C ARG A 4 -14.18 -20.27 27.84
N VAL A 5 -14.62 -19.33 28.62
CA VAL A 5 -14.71 -17.95 28.13
C VAL A 5 -13.32 -17.43 27.83
N ALA A 6 -12.39 -17.70 28.73
CA ALA A 6 -11.02 -17.30 28.54
C ALA A 6 -10.44 -17.97 27.31
N PHE A 7 -10.81 -19.20 27.09
CA PHE A 7 -10.33 -19.92 25.93
C PHE A 7 -10.80 -19.28 24.63
N GLY A 8 -12.06 -18.93 24.55
CA GLY A 8 -12.58 -18.25 23.37
C GLY A 8 -11.94 -16.89 23.18
N THR A 9 -11.69 -16.22 24.29
CA THR A 9 -11.03 -14.92 24.23
C THR A 9 -9.64 -15.04 23.67
N PHE A 10 -8.94 -16.09 24.01
CA PHE A 10 -7.59 -16.30 23.51
C PHE A 10 -7.58 -16.39 21.99
N LEU A 11 -8.46 -17.17 21.40
CA LEU A 11 -8.50 -17.28 19.94
C LEU A 11 -8.82 -15.96 19.29
N PHE A 12 -9.72 -15.22 19.89
CA PHE A 12 -10.11 -13.95 19.36
C PHE A 12 -8.98 -12.93 19.39
N ILE A 13 -8.20 -12.95 20.47
CA ILE A 13 -7.06 -12.05 20.61
C ILE A 13 -6.03 -12.31 19.55
N CYS A 14 -5.75 -13.56 19.23
CA CYS A 14 -4.79 -13.88 18.18
C CYS A 14 -5.24 -13.28 16.85
N ARG A 15 -6.51 -13.37 16.56
CA ARG A 15 -7.05 -12.82 15.34
C ARG A 15 -6.93 -11.30 15.32
N GLN A 16 -7.17 -10.67 16.47
CA GLN A 16 -7.11 -9.22 16.56
C GLN A 16 -5.69 -8.68 16.39
N MET A 17 -4.70 -9.47 16.77
CA MET A 17 -3.32 -9.05 16.59
C MET A 17 -2.97 -8.88 15.13
N ASP A 18 -3.63 -9.65 14.26
CA ASP A 18 -3.42 -9.50 12.83
C ASP A 18 -4.16 -8.29 12.26
N HIS A 19 -5.11 -7.76 13.03
CA HIS A 19 -5.97 -6.68 12.57
C HIS A 19 -6.04 -5.56 13.59
N ASP A 20 -4.85 -5.04 13.96
CA ASP A 20 -4.73 -3.91 14.87
C ASP A 20 -5.55 -2.74 14.36
N PRO A 21 -6.53 -2.23 15.13
CA PRO A 21 -7.39 -1.15 14.65
C PRO A 21 -6.65 0.11 14.24
N GLU A 22 -5.57 0.46 14.95
CA GLU A 22 -4.82 1.66 14.61
C GLU A 22 -4.06 1.47 13.30
N LEU A 23 -3.49 0.29 13.10
CA LEU A 23 -2.80 0.00 11.87
C LEU A 23 -3.78 -0.10 10.70
N MET A 24 -4.98 -0.62 10.95
CA MET A 24 -6.02 -0.65 9.91
C MET A 24 -6.42 0.76 9.48
N LYS A 25 -6.57 1.66 10.43
CA LYS A 25 -6.88 3.06 10.11
C LYS A 25 -5.74 3.71 9.33
N PHE A 26 -4.52 3.44 9.75
CA PHE A 26 -3.35 3.95 9.06
C PHE A 26 -3.35 3.49 7.61
N ALA A 27 -3.59 2.18 7.39
CA ALA A 27 -3.61 1.61 6.05
C ALA A 27 -4.73 2.21 5.20
N GLN A 28 -5.91 2.40 5.79
CA GLN A 28 -7.04 2.99 5.08
C GLN A 28 -6.71 4.43 4.65
N ARG A 29 -6.14 5.21 5.56
CA ARG A 29 -5.76 6.59 5.25
C ARG A 29 -4.64 6.66 4.23
N TYR A 30 -3.73 5.70 4.29
CA TYR A 30 -2.65 5.62 3.32
C TYR A 30 -3.21 5.42 1.90
N ALA A 31 -4.15 4.48 1.75
CA ALA A 31 -4.79 4.25 0.47
C ALA A 31 -5.51 5.52 -0.02
N GLU A 32 -6.20 6.21 0.88
CA GLU A 32 -6.90 7.43 0.54
C GLU A 32 -5.94 8.53 0.07
N ALA A 33 -4.77 8.60 0.71
CA ALA A 33 -3.76 9.59 0.33
C ALA A 33 -3.30 9.38 -1.11
N TRP A 34 -3.18 8.14 -1.56
CA TRP A 34 -2.82 7.84 -2.94
C TRP A 34 -3.86 8.35 -3.94
N CYS A 35 -5.09 8.57 -3.50
CA CYS A 35 -6.18 9.02 -4.38
C CYS A 35 -6.27 10.54 -4.48
N THR A 36 -5.38 11.29 -3.81
CA THR A 36 -5.51 12.75 -3.70
C THR A 36 -4.82 13.53 -4.81
N GLN A 37 -4.01 12.90 -5.64
CA GLN A 37 -3.15 13.57 -6.61
C GLN A 37 -2.11 14.48 -5.95
N ASP A 38 -1.80 14.23 -4.68
CA ASP A 38 -0.82 15.02 -3.92
C ASP A 38 0.23 14.08 -3.32
N PRO A 39 1.43 13.99 -3.92
CA PRO A 39 2.47 13.10 -3.42
C PRO A 39 2.89 13.37 -1.97
N GLU A 40 2.78 14.62 -1.52
CA GLU A 40 3.17 14.95 -0.14
C GLU A 40 2.23 14.31 0.88
N LYS A 41 0.97 14.09 0.51
CA LYS A 41 0.04 13.43 1.42
C LYS A 41 0.41 11.97 1.63
N VAL A 42 0.93 11.30 0.61
CA VAL A 42 1.44 9.95 0.75
C VAL A 42 2.74 9.96 1.55
N ALA A 43 3.63 10.90 1.23
CA ALA A 43 4.93 10.99 1.90
C ALA A 43 4.77 11.21 3.41
N ALA A 44 3.68 11.81 3.84
CA ALA A 44 3.45 12.06 5.26
C ALA A 44 3.34 10.77 6.09
N PHE A 45 3.08 9.63 5.43
CA PHE A 45 3.01 8.33 6.11
C PHE A 45 4.38 7.68 6.28
N TYR A 46 5.41 8.26 5.69
CA TYR A 46 6.76 7.71 5.72
C TYR A 46 7.64 8.47 6.70
N ALA A 47 8.60 7.74 7.29
CA ALA A 47 9.65 8.36 8.06
C ALA A 47 10.44 9.30 7.15
N ARG A 48 11.16 10.24 7.77
CA ARG A 48 11.87 11.27 7.04
C ARG A 48 12.77 10.72 5.94
N ASN A 49 13.45 9.60 6.21
CA ASN A 49 14.33 8.97 5.23
C ASN A 49 13.72 7.69 4.68
N GLY A 50 12.39 7.58 4.76
CA GLY A 50 11.73 6.39 4.31
C GLY A 50 11.78 6.23 2.80
N THR A 51 11.85 4.98 2.36
CA THR A 51 12.00 4.66 0.95
C THR A 51 11.00 3.62 0.52
N ILE A 52 10.79 3.55 -0.80
CA ILE A 52 10.05 2.47 -1.42
C ILE A 52 10.90 1.90 -2.55
N SER A 53 10.89 0.58 -2.68
CA SER A 53 11.39 -0.08 -3.88
C SER A 53 10.21 -0.75 -4.57
N VAL A 54 10.27 -0.84 -5.89
CA VAL A 54 9.17 -1.40 -6.68
C VAL A 54 9.71 -2.59 -7.45
N ASN A 55 9.10 -3.76 -7.22
CA ASN A 55 9.44 -5.01 -7.93
C ASN A 55 10.92 -5.31 -7.93
N GLY A 56 11.55 -5.13 -6.76
CA GLY A 56 12.96 -5.45 -6.60
C GLY A 56 13.92 -4.40 -7.12
N GLY A 57 13.40 -3.24 -7.52
CA GLY A 57 14.26 -2.15 -7.98
C GLY A 57 14.95 -1.43 -6.83
N PRO A 58 15.69 -0.37 -7.13
CA PRO A 58 16.42 0.36 -6.09
C PRO A 58 15.47 1.14 -5.19
N PRO A 59 15.85 1.36 -3.93
CA PRO A 59 15.05 2.22 -3.05
C PRO A 59 15.05 3.66 -3.54
N VAL A 60 13.87 4.26 -3.57
CA VAL A 60 13.73 5.65 -3.99
C VAL A 60 12.77 6.37 -3.04
N SER A 61 12.68 7.68 -3.17
CA SER A 61 11.75 8.49 -2.41
C SER A 61 10.32 8.12 -2.77
N ILE A 62 9.45 8.00 -1.74
CA ILE A 62 8.04 7.71 -1.99
C ILE A 62 7.39 8.81 -2.81
N ALA A 63 7.77 10.07 -2.60
CA ALA A 63 7.19 11.18 -3.36
C ALA A 63 7.50 11.06 -4.85
N GLU A 64 8.67 10.55 -5.19
CA GLU A 64 9.05 10.35 -6.59
C GLU A 64 8.15 9.32 -7.26
N VAL A 65 7.92 8.18 -6.60
CA VAL A 65 7.08 7.12 -7.15
C VAL A 65 5.63 7.58 -7.27
N THR A 66 5.10 8.20 -6.23
CA THR A 66 3.71 8.67 -6.27
C THR A 66 3.50 9.72 -7.32
N ARG A 67 4.45 10.62 -7.48
CA ARG A 67 4.35 11.67 -8.50
C ARG A 67 4.22 11.07 -9.89
N GLY A 68 5.00 10.03 -10.16
CA GLY A 68 4.93 9.35 -11.46
C GLY A 68 3.56 8.74 -11.73
N PHE A 69 3.04 7.97 -10.78
CA PHE A 69 1.73 7.34 -10.95
C PHE A 69 0.60 8.37 -11.03
N MET A 70 0.66 9.40 -10.19
CA MET A 70 -0.37 10.44 -10.20
C MET A 70 -0.37 11.23 -11.50
N ARG A 71 0.81 11.47 -12.06
CA ARG A 71 0.90 12.15 -13.37
C ARG A 71 0.32 11.27 -14.46
N ASP A 72 0.66 9.98 -14.47
CA ASP A 72 0.26 9.09 -15.55
C ASP A 72 -1.20 8.66 -15.46
N PHE A 73 -1.79 8.72 -14.26
CA PHE A 73 -3.16 8.29 -14.01
C PHE A 73 -3.91 9.35 -13.20
N PRO A 74 -4.40 10.42 -13.89
CA PRO A 74 -5.05 11.53 -13.16
C PRO A 74 -6.29 11.12 -12.37
N ASP A 75 -6.92 10.00 -12.74
CA ASP A 75 -8.15 9.51 -12.09
C ASP A 75 -7.90 8.30 -11.21
N MET A 76 -6.65 8.03 -10.82
CA MET A 76 -6.33 6.80 -10.11
C MET A 76 -7.05 6.66 -8.79
N VAL A 77 -7.39 5.42 -8.48
CA VAL A 77 -7.95 5.04 -7.19
C VAL A 77 -7.14 3.86 -6.66
N VAL A 78 -6.71 3.98 -5.41
CA VAL A 78 -6.07 2.88 -4.69
C VAL A 78 -7.00 2.46 -3.58
N THR A 79 -7.31 1.18 -3.54
CA THR A 79 -8.19 0.60 -2.53
C THR A 79 -7.37 -0.25 -1.59
N PHE A 80 -7.61 -0.09 -0.30
CA PHE A 80 -7.00 -0.94 0.71
C PHE A 80 -7.79 -2.24 0.80
N ASP A 81 -7.13 -3.37 0.53
CA ASP A 81 -7.81 -4.66 0.50
C ASP A 81 -7.67 -5.41 1.82
N LYS A 82 -6.45 -5.52 2.36
CA LYS A 82 -6.23 -6.20 3.64
C LYS A 82 -4.80 -5.97 4.12
N LEU A 83 -4.58 -6.25 5.40
CA LEU A 83 -3.24 -6.30 5.99
C LEU A 83 -2.91 -7.74 6.35
N GLU A 84 -1.65 -8.10 6.20
CA GLU A 84 -1.14 -9.37 6.69
C GLU A 84 0.18 -9.14 7.41
N ASN A 85 0.27 -9.58 8.66
CA ASN A 85 1.51 -9.49 9.41
C ASN A 85 2.38 -10.69 9.10
N THR A 86 3.65 -10.45 8.82
CA THR A 86 4.61 -11.49 8.52
C THR A 86 5.81 -11.33 9.44
N GLN A 87 6.74 -12.29 9.38
CA GLN A 87 7.94 -12.22 10.20
C GLN A 87 8.83 -11.04 9.83
N THR A 88 8.72 -10.55 8.60
CA THR A 88 9.58 -9.48 8.11
C THR A 88 8.90 -8.12 8.05
N GLY A 89 7.61 -8.03 8.36
CA GLY A 89 6.90 -6.76 8.34
C GLY A 89 5.42 -6.97 8.11
N THR A 90 4.77 -5.88 7.75
CA THR A 90 3.33 -5.88 7.48
C THR A 90 3.09 -5.72 5.99
N GLU A 91 2.31 -6.62 5.42
CA GLU A 91 1.92 -6.51 4.02
C GLU A 91 0.63 -5.71 3.90
N PHE A 92 0.69 -4.64 3.17
CA PHE A 92 -0.45 -3.80 2.83
C PHE A 92 -0.90 -4.19 1.42
N HIS A 93 -2.04 -4.86 1.31
CA HIS A 93 -2.55 -5.31 0.02
C HIS A 93 -3.48 -4.27 -0.56
N TRP A 94 -3.31 -3.99 -1.85
CA TRP A 94 -4.01 -2.89 -2.51
C TRP A 94 -4.46 -3.31 -3.91
N THR A 95 -5.46 -2.59 -4.41
CA THR A 95 -5.88 -2.66 -5.81
C THR A 95 -5.85 -1.25 -6.37
N PHE A 96 -5.25 -1.13 -7.54
CA PHE A 96 -5.09 0.13 -8.25
C PHE A 96 -5.95 0.10 -9.50
N THR A 97 -6.69 1.18 -9.77
CA THR A 97 -7.41 1.36 -11.03
C THR A 97 -7.17 2.76 -11.52
N GLY A 98 -7.15 2.92 -12.84
CA GLY A 98 -7.01 4.23 -13.45
C GLY A 98 -6.94 4.15 -14.95
N MET A 99 -7.11 5.29 -15.59
CA MET A 99 -6.95 5.43 -17.03
C MET A 99 -5.60 6.10 -17.29
N ASN A 100 -4.81 5.52 -18.17
CA ASN A 100 -3.48 6.04 -18.47
C ASN A 100 -3.57 7.24 -19.42
N THR A 101 -4.18 8.33 -18.93
CA THR A 101 -4.47 9.51 -19.73
C THR A 101 -3.56 10.70 -19.43
N GLY A 102 -2.56 10.53 -18.56
CA GLY A 102 -1.58 11.58 -18.32
C GLY A 102 -0.73 11.84 -19.56
N PRO A 103 0.15 12.84 -19.49
CA PRO A 103 0.98 13.19 -20.64
C PRO A 103 1.78 12.01 -21.17
N GLY A 104 1.66 11.74 -22.46
CA GLY A 104 2.36 10.61 -23.07
C GLY A 104 1.74 9.26 -22.82
N GLY A 105 0.57 9.21 -22.19
CA GLY A 105 -0.07 7.95 -21.84
C GLY A 105 -0.71 7.25 -23.03
N THR A 106 -1.07 5.99 -22.83
CA THR A 106 -1.67 5.17 -23.87
C THR A 106 -3.18 5.35 -23.97
N GLY A 107 -3.80 5.91 -22.92
CA GLY A 107 -5.24 6.06 -22.85
C GLY A 107 -5.97 4.82 -22.35
N ASN A 108 -5.27 3.74 -22.08
CA ASN A 108 -5.89 2.48 -21.72
C ASN A 108 -6.18 2.38 -20.23
N PRO A 109 -7.21 1.61 -19.83
CA PRO A 109 -7.49 1.37 -18.42
C PRO A 109 -6.54 0.34 -17.85
N VAL A 110 -6.20 0.54 -16.57
CA VAL A 110 -5.36 -0.40 -15.83
C VAL A 110 -6.08 -0.77 -14.54
N ARG A 111 -6.10 -2.05 -14.23
CA ARG A 111 -6.56 -2.55 -12.93
C ARG A 111 -5.58 -3.62 -12.49
N ILE A 112 -4.89 -3.36 -11.38
CA ILE A 112 -3.87 -4.28 -10.90
C ILE A 112 -3.89 -4.32 -9.39
N SER A 113 -3.62 -5.49 -8.82
CA SER A 113 -3.51 -5.66 -7.38
C SER A 113 -2.09 -6.04 -7.02
N GLY A 114 -1.68 -5.67 -5.84
CA GLY A 114 -0.36 -6.00 -5.35
C GLY A 114 -0.29 -5.79 -3.86
N TYR A 115 0.94 -5.67 -3.35
CA TYR A 115 1.12 -5.38 -1.94
C TYR A 115 2.42 -4.62 -1.73
N GLU A 116 2.49 -3.94 -0.59
CA GLU A 116 3.71 -3.31 -0.10
C GLU A 116 4.07 -3.98 1.21
N LEU A 117 5.32 -4.40 1.34
CA LEU A 117 5.82 -4.91 2.61
C LEU A 117 6.43 -3.75 3.37
N TRP A 118 5.84 -3.41 4.51
CA TRP A 118 6.23 -2.26 5.29
C TRP A 118 7.08 -2.65 6.50
N LYS A 119 8.13 -1.86 6.74
CA LYS A 119 8.79 -1.78 8.03
C LYS A 119 8.49 -0.42 8.60
N THR A 120 8.07 -0.36 9.85
CA THR A 120 7.74 0.91 10.49
C THR A 120 8.74 1.21 11.58
N ASP A 121 8.89 2.51 11.88
CA ASP A 121 9.81 2.95 12.94
C ASP A 121 9.06 3.05 14.27
N LYS A 122 9.76 3.56 15.29
CA LYS A 122 9.19 3.67 16.64
C LYS A 122 8.00 4.63 16.71
N ASP A 123 7.88 5.51 15.73
CA ASP A 123 6.78 6.47 15.68
C ASP A 123 5.62 5.96 14.83
N GLY A 124 5.71 4.75 14.32
CA GLY A 124 4.66 4.17 13.50
C GLY A 124 4.68 4.59 12.05
N LEU A 125 5.72 5.30 11.61
CA LEU A 125 5.84 5.71 10.22
C LEU A 125 6.58 4.66 9.41
N ILE A 126 6.31 4.60 8.13
CA ILE A 126 6.95 3.62 7.24
C ILE A 126 8.40 4.03 7.01
N SER A 127 9.33 3.19 7.43
CA SER A 127 10.76 3.43 7.20
C SER A 127 11.22 2.81 5.90
N GLU A 128 10.59 1.72 5.50
CA GLU A 128 10.92 1.02 4.26
C GLU A 128 9.68 0.34 3.73
N SER A 129 9.43 0.49 2.43
CA SER A 129 8.34 -0.20 1.75
C SER A 129 8.91 -0.94 0.55
N LYS A 130 8.46 -2.17 0.35
CA LYS A 130 8.81 -2.97 -0.84
C LYS A 130 7.52 -3.31 -1.55
N GLY A 131 7.28 -2.64 -2.67
CA GLY A 131 6.07 -2.85 -3.45
C GLY A 131 6.24 -3.93 -4.48
N HIS A 132 5.20 -4.75 -4.64
CA HIS A 132 5.21 -5.87 -5.57
C HIS A 132 3.89 -5.93 -6.32
N TYR A 133 3.97 -6.03 -7.62
CA TYR A 133 2.83 -6.30 -8.48
C TYR A 133 3.34 -6.97 -9.75
N ASP A 134 2.42 -7.55 -10.53
CA ASP A 134 2.77 -8.24 -11.78
C ASP A 134 3.08 -7.21 -12.86
N ALA A 135 4.37 -6.95 -13.08
CA ALA A 135 4.81 -5.94 -14.02
C ALA A 135 4.43 -6.30 -15.46
N ALA A 136 4.47 -7.58 -15.81
CA ALA A 136 4.09 -8.00 -17.16
C ALA A 136 2.62 -7.75 -17.43
N GLU A 137 1.76 -8.02 -16.45
CA GLU A 137 0.34 -7.77 -16.60
C GLU A 137 0.06 -6.27 -16.67
N TYR A 138 0.77 -5.48 -15.88
CA TYR A 138 0.65 -4.02 -15.93
C TYR A 138 0.99 -3.50 -17.33
N GLU A 139 2.11 -3.95 -17.90
CA GLU A 139 2.54 -3.55 -19.24
C GLU A 139 1.54 -3.99 -20.30
N ARG A 140 1.00 -5.20 -20.15
CA ARG A 140 0.01 -5.71 -21.08
C ARG A 140 -1.22 -4.80 -21.10
N GLN A 141 -1.70 -4.38 -19.93
CA GLN A 141 -2.87 -3.52 -19.84
C GLN A 141 -2.59 -2.13 -20.39
N LEU A 142 -1.39 -1.60 -20.15
CA LEU A 142 -1.02 -0.30 -20.68
C LEU A 142 -1.11 -0.25 -22.20
N HIS A 143 -0.73 -1.32 -22.85
CA HIS A 143 -0.63 -1.33 -24.31
C HIS A 143 -1.81 -2.00 -24.99
N GLY A 144 -2.77 -2.42 -24.20
CA GLY A 144 -4.00 -3.00 -24.71
C GLY A 144 -3.88 -4.41 -25.15
#